data_a51b7fb4cf9e56006d6da3c7bd245258
#
_entry.id   a51b7fb4cf9e56006d6da3c7bd245258
#
_cell.length_a   1.000
_cell.length_b   1.000
_cell.length_c   1.000
_cell.angle_alpha   90.00
_cell.angle_beta   90.00
_cell.angle_gamma   90.00
#
_symmetry.space_group_name_H-M   'P 1'
#
loop_
_entity.id
_entity.type
_entity.pdbx_description
1 polymer ?
#
loop_
_entity_poly.entity_id
_entity_poly.type
_entity_poly.pdbx_seq_one_letter_code
_entity_poly.pdbx_strand_id
1 'polypeptide(L)'
;VVMAAHGYPENYKKLTPINNLENLNLTTDDYLFHAGTMRKENKWLSNGGRVLNISNTGKDLKTIRENIHNIINQINWDEGYYRKDIGWRYIDE
;
A
#
# COMPACT_ATOMS: atom_id res chain seq x y z
N VAL A 1 6.60 -2.48 -0.17
CA VAL A 1 5.76 -2.33 -1.37
C VAL A 1 5.15 -0.95 -1.41
N VAL A 2 5.25 -0.30 -2.55
CA VAL A 2 4.68 1.03 -2.77
C VAL A 2 3.34 0.89 -3.47
N MET A 3 2.31 1.51 -2.92
CA MET A 3 1.02 1.66 -3.57
C MET A 3 0.97 3.02 -4.26
N ALA A 4 0.66 3.02 -5.54
CA ALA A 4 0.62 4.21 -6.37
C ALA A 4 -0.77 4.40 -6.97
N ALA A 5 -1.06 5.63 -7.42
CA ALA A 5 -2.28 5.90 -8.15
C ALA A 5 -2.21 5.22 -9.53
N HIS A 6 -3.30 4.60 -9.93
CA HIS A 6 -3.38 3.93 -11.23
C HIS A 6 -3.05 4.92 -12.36
N GLY A 7 -2.15 4.52 -13.25
CA GLY A 7 -1.67 5.37 -14.34
C GLY A 7 -0.39 6.14 -14.05
N TYR A 8 0.03 6.20 -12.76
CA TYR A 8 1.30 6.82 -12.40
C TYR A 8 2.47 6.16 -13.16
N PRO A 9 3.48 6.90 -13.64
CA PRO A 9 3.73 8.33 -13.41
C PRO A 9 3.09 9.30 -14.41
N GLU A 10 2.33 8.82 -15.35
CA GLU A 10 1.80 9.68 -16.42
C GLU A 10 0.46 10.32 -16.03
N ASN A 11 -0.66 9.71 -16.39
CA ASN A 11 -1.98 10.26 -16.11
C ASN A 11 -2.62 9.52 -14.93
N TYR A 12 -2.78 10.19 -13.81
CA TYR A 12 -3.41 9.61 -12.63
C TYR A 12 -4.29 10.63 -11.93
N LYS A 13 -5.27 10.12 -11.18
CA LYS A 13 -6.19 10.96 -10.41
C LYS A 13 -5.62 11.28 -9.05
N LYS A 14 -5.79 12.53 -8.61
CA LYS A 14 -5.45 12.97 -7.26
C LYS A 14 -6.72 13.06 -6.41
N LEU A 15 -6.55 13.10 -5.10
CA LEU A 15 -7.62 13.29 -4.13
C LEU A 15 -8.71 12.21 -4.23
N THR A 16 -8.29 10.97 -4.53
CA THR A 16 -9.20 9.83 -4.51
C THR A 16 -9.28 9.25 -3.10
N PRO A 17 -10.47 8.79 -2.67
CA PRO A 17 -10.64 8.33 -1.29
C PRO A 17 -9.95 6.99 -1.03
N ILE A 18 -9.26 6.92 0.12
CA ILE A 18 -8.63 5.71 0.61
C ILE A 18 -9.34 5.32 1.90
N ASN A 19 -10.06 4.22 1.88
CA ASN A 19 -10.87 3.81 3.01
C ASN A 19 -10.17 2.74 3.84
N ASN A 20 -10.56 2.64 5.10
CA ASN A 20 -10.13 1.61 6.03
C ASN A 20 -8.68 1.72 6.53
N LEU A 21 -8.00 2.83 6.31
CA LEU A 21 -6.63 3.01 6.81
C LEU A 21 -6.58 3.02 8.35
N GLU A 22 -7.61 3.48 9.00
CA GLU A 22 -7.68 3.59 10.46
C GLU A 22 -7.98 2.25 11.14
N ASN A 23 -8.48 1.28 10.40
CA ASN A 23 -8.90 -0.02 10.92
C ASN A 23 -7.98 -1.17 10.52
N LEU A 24 -6.78 -0.87 10.05
CA LEU A 24 -5.82 -1.90 9.66
C LEU A 24 -5.31 -2.65 10.89
N ASN A 25 -5.25 -3.97 10.80
CA ASN A 25 -4.67 -4.82 11.82
C ASN A 25 -3.17 -4.95 11.59
N LEU A 26 -2.41 -3.99 12.09
CA LEU A 26 -0.96 -4.00 11.97
C LEU A 26 -0.33 -4.63 13.21
N THR A 27 0.70 -5.44 12.99
CA THR A 27 1.53 -6.01 14.05
C THR A 27 2.77 -5.14 14.27
N THR A 28 3.59 -5.50 15.27
CA THR A 28 4.84 -4.78 15.52
C THR A 28 5.86 -4.92 14.38
N ASP A 29 5.66 -5.90 13.49
CA ASP A 29 6.53 -6.13 12.34
C ASP A 29 6.06 -5.40 11.08
N ASP A 30 4.93 -4.73 11.15
CA ASP A 30 4.32 -4.03 10.01
C ASP A 30 4.52 -2.54 10.11
N TYR A 31 4.80 -1.90 8.98
CA TYR A 31 4.98 -0.46 8.89
C TYR A 31 4.18 0.09 7.73
N LEU A 32 3.45 1.15 7.98
CA LEU A 32 2.70 1.89 6.97
C LEU A 32 3.19 3.33 6.96
N PHE A 33 3.71 3.76 5.82
CA PHE A 33 4.20 5.13 5.64
C PHE A 33 3.31 5.88 4.65
N HIS A 34 2.94 7.10 5.03
CA HIS A 34 2.16 7.99 4.17
C HIS A 34 3.13 8.82 3.31
N ALA A 35 3.25 8.47 2.03
CA ALA A 35 4.14 9.17 1.10
C ALA A 35 3.44 10.29 0.36
N GLY A 36 2.18 10.11 0.01
CA GLY A 36 1.40 11.10 -0.73
C GLY A 36 -0.07 11.01 -0.37
N THR A 37 -0.39 11.25 0.89
CA THR A 37 -1.76 11.24 1.37
C THR A 37 -2.12 12.61 1.95
N MET A 38 -3.40 12.87 2.03
CA MET A 38 -3.95 14.09 2.63
C MET A 38 -5.18 13.72 3.44
N ARG A 39 -5.32 14.31 4.62
CA ARG A 39 -6.50 14.11 5.43
C ARG A 39 -7.39 15.33 5.34
N LYS A 40 -8.67 15.11 4.98
CA LYS A 40 -9.66 16.17 4.87
C LYS A 40 -11.00 15.65 5.33
N GLU A 41 -11.64 16.36 6.25
CA GLU A 41 -12.96 16.01 6.76
C GLU A 41 -13.04 14.57 7.27
N ASN A 42 -12.02 14.16 8.01
CA ASN A 42 -11.88 12.81 8.58
C ASN A 42 -11.73 11.69 7.53
N LYS A 43 -11.36 12.06 6.31
CA LYS A 43 -11.12 11.10 5.23
C LYS A 43 -9.68 11.19 4.74
N TRP A 44 -9.10 10.04 4.47
CA TRP A 44 -7.80 9.98 3.81
C TRP A 44 -8.00 10.02 2.30
N LEU A 45 -7.22 10.85 1.62
CA LEU A 45 -7.26 11.01 0.18
C LEU A 45 -5.85 10.83 -0.38
N SER A 46 -5.77 10.32 -1.61
CA SER A 46 -4.51 10.30 -2.34
C SER A 46 -4.13 11.73 -2.74
N ASN A 47 -2.85 12.05 -2.61
CA ASN A 47 -2.34 13.37 -3.00
C ASN A 47 -0.94 13.22 -3.58
N GLY A 48 -0.87 12.60 -4.74
CA GLY A 48 0.37 12.32 -5.43
C GLY A 48 0.29 11.00 -6.20
N GLY A 49 1.36 10.65 -6.88
CA GLY A 49 1.45 9.41 -7.63
C GLY A 49 1.78 8.22 -6.73
N ARG A 50 2.82 8.35 -5.92
CA ARG A 50 3.15 7.35 -4.90
C ARG A 50 2.50 7.77 -3.59
N VAL A 51 1.66 6.92 -3.04
CA VAL A 51 0.73 7.31 -1.99
C VAL A 51 1.02 6.63 -0.67
N LEU A 52 1.21 5.32 -0.67
CA LEU A 52 1.48 4.56 0.55
C LEU A 52 2.69 3.66 0.35
N ASN A 53 3.43 3.43 1.43
CA ASN A 53 4.50 2.44 1.44
C ASN A 53 4.24 1.48 2.59
N ILE A 54 4.15 0.19 2.27
CA ILE A 54 3.86 -0.86 3.23
C ILE A 54 5.08 -1.74 3.36
N SER A 55 5.57 -1.91 4.59
CA SER A 55 6.73 -2.72 4.90
C SER A 55 6.40 -3.77 5.95
N ASN A 56 7.09 -4.88 5.89
CA ASN A 56 6.98 -5.94 6.88
C ASN A 56 8.35 -6.57 7.08
N THR A 57 8.66 -6.95 8.31
CA THR A 57 9.86 -7.72 8.64
C THR A 57 9.46 -9.13 9.03
N GLY A 58 10.25 -10.10 8.64
CA GLY A 58 9.96 -11.49 8.92
C GLY A 58 11.14 -12.39 8.61
N LYS A 59 10.96 -13.70 8.81
CA LYS A 59 12.03 -14.68 8.66
C LYS A 59 12.33 -15.04 7.21
N ASP A 60 11.32 -14.99 6.35
CA ASP A 60 11.50 -15.35 4.94
C ASP A 60 10.62 -14.47 4.05
N LEU A 61 10.99 -14.40 2.77
CA LEU A 61 10.30 -13.55 1.80
C LEU A 61 8.85 -13.94 1.55
N LYS A 62 8.56 -15.23 1.63
CA LYS A 62 7.20 -15.71 1.42
C LYS A 62 6.25 -15.19 2.50
N THR A 63 6.67 -15.30 3.75
CA THR A 63 5.88 -14.81 4.88
C THR A 63 5.71 -13.29 4.83
N ILE A 64 6.80 -12.56 4.55
CA ILE A 64 6.75 -11.10 4.41
C ILE A 64 5.76 -10.70 3.33
N ARG A 65 5.82 -11.35 2.18
CA ARG A 65 4.94 -11.07 1.06
C ARG A 65 3.47 -11.33 1.40
N GLU A 66 3.19 -12.43 2.07
CA GLU A 66 1.83 -12.76 2.51
C GLU A 66 1.29 -11.73 3.50
N ASN A 67 2.12 -11.30 4.45
CA ASN A 67 1.74 -10.28 5.42
C ASN A 67 1.42 -8.94 4.76
N ILE A 68 2.26 -8.52 3.82
CA ILE A 68 2.02 -7.28 3.06
C ILE A 68 0.73 -7.38 2.24
N HIS A 69 0.50 -8.52 1.60
CA HIS A 69 -0.73 -8.77 0.83
C HIS A 69 -1.97 -8.65 1.71
N ASN A 70 -1.91 -9.19 2.92
CA ASN A 70 -3.03 -9.12 3.86
C ASN A 70 -3.34 -7.67 4.25
N ILE A 71 -2.31 -6.86 4.43
CA ILE A 71 -2.48 -5.43 4.73
C ILE A 71 -3.12 -4.72 3.53
N ILE A 72 -2.60 -4.94 2.33
CA ILE A 72 -3.13 -4.32 1.12
C ILE A 72 -4.59 -4.68 0.90
N ASN A 73 -4.95 -5.93 1.16
CA ASN A 73 -6.34 -6.38 0.99
C ASN A 73 -7.31 -5.71 1.95
N GLN A 74 -6.84 -5.18 3.07
CA GLN A 74 -7.66 -4.43 4.01
C GLN A 74 -7.84 -2.97 3.59
N ILE A 75 -6.94 -2.44 2.76
CA ILE A 75 -7.02 -1.07 2.28
C ILE A 75 -8.02 -1.01 1.12
N ASN A 76 -8.99 -0.12 1.24
CA ASN A 76 -10.04 0.04 0.23
C ASN A 76 -9.81 1.34 -0.56
N TRP A 77 -9.08 1.22 -1.65
CA TRP A 77 -8.74 2.34 -2.53
C TRP A 77 -8.83 1.89 -3.99
N ASP A 78 -9.93 2.25 -4.66
CA ASP A 78 -10.24 1.79 -6.02
C ASP A 78 -9.22 2.24 -7.07
N GLU A 79 -8.62 3.41 -6.88
CA GLU A 79 -7.63 3.95 -7.81
C GLU A 79 -6.21 3.49 -7.48
N GLY A 80 -6.06 2.62 -6.51
CA GLY A 80 -4.76 2.13 -6.05
C GLY A 80 -4.18 1.03 -6.93
N TYR A 81 -2.86 1.04 -7.02
CA TYR A 81 -2.10 0.05 -7.79
C TYR A 81 -0.80 -0.27 -7.05
N TYR A 82 -0.37 -1.52 -7.12
CA TYR A 82 0.93 -1.94 -6.62
C TYR A 82 1.49 -3.05 -7.50
N ARG A 83 2.81 -3.20 -7.50
CA ARG A 83 3.46 -4.26 -8.26
C ARG A 83 3.37 -5.57 -7.49
N LYS A 84 2.70 -6.53 -8.09
CA LYS A 84 2.50 -7.86 -7.48
C LYS A 84 3.71 -8.78 -7.64
N ASP A 85 4.64 -8.42 -8.50
CA ASP A 85 5.80 -9.25 -8.83
C ASP A 85 7.03 -8.99 -7.94
N ILE A 86 6.92 -8.01 -7.02
CA ILE A 86 8.05 -7.69 -6.14
C ILE A 86 8.33 -8.87 -5.22
N GLY A 87 9.58 -9.33 -5.22
CA GLY A 87 10.04 -10.44 -4.40
C GLY A 87 9.80 -11.83 -4.97
N TRP A 88 9.03 -11.96 -6.05
CA TRP A 88 8.69 -13.27 -6.63
C TRP A 88 9.90 -14.08 -7.04
N ARG A 89 10.86 -13.45 -7.69
CA ARG A 89 12.06 -14.16 -8.17
C ARG A 89 12.95 -14.65 -7.03
N TYR A 90 12.76 -14.17 -5.82
CA TYR A 90 13.49 -14.63 -4.64
C TYR A 90 12.75 -15.73 -3.90
N ILE A 91 11.46 -15.87 -4.14
CA ILE A 91 10.62 -16.89 -3.50
C ILE A 91 10.67 -18.20 -4.28
N ASP A 92 10.73 -18.12 -5.59
CA ASP A 92 10.71 -19.28 -6.48
C ASP A 92 12.09 -19.95 -6.63
N GLU A 93 13.09 -19.43 -5.99
CA GLU A 93 14.39 -20.08 -5.89
C GLU A 93 14.38 -21.03 -4.69
#